data_272a646c79aed1a2411b59d9775d7a07
#
_entry.id   272a646c79aed1a2411b59d9775d7a07
#
_cell.length_a   1.000
_cell.length_b   1.000
_cell.length_c   1.000
_cell.angle_alpha   90.00
_cell.angle_beta   90.00
_cell.angle_gamma   90.00
#
_symmetry.space_group_name_H-M   'P 1'
#
loop_
_entity.id
_entity.type
_entity.pdbx_description
1 polymer ?
#
loop_
_entity_poly.entity_id
_entity_poly.type
_entity_poly.pdbx_seq_one_letter_code
_entity_poly.pdbx_strand_id
1 'polypeptide(L)'
;MVFVTLFIILMLVILVFVVGIVYWAISYAQKSNKEYQAFASLHGYQFDRAQGNDYYRDYSKKKMDQNRTITPFQSPFVEKYANFTHYPFGCGHERKVAYVISGAYKDWQFRAFTYHFVGNTMEQTGPGGVFSVVMIECHQPPQVQLPEQVFYENGVLCAYQHENLNVETLHDRIEKLGELAKVL
;
A
#
# COMPACT_ATOMS: atom_id res chain seq x y z
N MET A 1 47.74 12.49 18.43
CA MET A 1 47.42 11.04 18.31
C MET A 1 46.11 10.70 18.99
N VAL A 2 45.85 10.98 20.25
CA VAL A 2 44.64 10.59 20.99
C VAL A 2 43.34 11.04 20.30
N PHE A 3 43.27 12.28 19.81
CA PHE A 3 42.06 12.79 19.10
C PHE A 3 41.74 12.05 17.83
N VAL A 4 42.73 11.65 17.04
CA VAL A 4 42.53 10.89 15.80
C VAL A 4 42.00 9.48 16.10
N THR A 5 42.55 8.83 17.14
CA THR A 5 42.10 7.52 17.59
C THR A 5 40.66 7.56 18.09
N LEU A 6 40.30 8.58 18.88
CA LEU A 6 38.97 8.80 19.41
C LEU A 6 37.95 9.02 18.25
N PHE A 7 38.33 9.82 17.25
CA PHE A 7 37.52 10.09 16.09
C PHE A 7 37.28 8.81 15.26
N ILE A 8 38.30 7.98 15.05
CA ILE A 8 38.19 6.71 14.34
C ILE A 8 37.23 5.76 15.08
N ILE A 9 37.36 5.66 16.41
CA ILE A 9 36.48 4.83 17.24
C ILE A 9 35.04 5.31 17.13
N LEU A 10 34.79 6.62 17.21
CA LEU A 10 33.45 7.20 17.06
C LEU A 10 32.83 6.88 15.69
N MET A 11 33.62 7.01 14.62
CA MET A 11 33.16 6.70 13.26
C MET A 11 32.82 5.22 13.11
N LEU A 12 33.60 4.31 13.71
CA LEU A 12 33.31 2.89 13.71
C LEU A 12 32.01 2.57 14.46
N VAL A 13 31.79 3.18 15.61
CA VAL A 13 30.55 3.01 16.37
C VAL A 13 29.33 3.46 15.55
N ILE A 14 29.42 4.63 14.91
CA ILE A 14 28.34 5.15 14.05
C ILE A 14 28.07 4.19 12.88
N LEU A 15 29.14 3.69 12.24
CA LEU A 15 29.01 2.75 11.12
C LEU A 15 28.29 1.46 11.54
N VAL A 16 28.67 0.86 12.67
CA VAL A 16 28.02 -0.34 13.21
C VAL A 16 26.54 -0.08 13.51
N PHE A 17 26.23 1.08 14.07
CA PHE A 17 24.84 1.46 14.38
C PHE A 17 23.99 1.61 13.10
N VAL A 18 24.52 2.28 12.08
CA VAL A 18 23.85 2.43 10.77
C VAL A 18 23.60 1.08 10.11
N VAL A 19 24.64 0.20 10.08
CA VAL A 19 24.49 -1.16 9.53
C VAL A 19 23.44 -1.96 10.30
N GLY A 20 23.39 -1.84 11.63
CA GLY A 20 22.37 -2.46 12.47
C GLY A 20 20.95 -2.03 12.13
N ILE A 21 20.72 -0.72 11.95
CA ILE A 21 19.41 -0.17 11.56
C ILE A 21 19.00 -0.67 10.18
N VAL A 22 19.92 -0.63 9.20
CA VAL A 22 19.65 -1.11 7.84
C VAL A 22 19.29 -2.61 7.85
N TYR A 23 20.05 -3.41 8.55
CA TYR A 23 19.79 -4.84 8.68
C TYR A 23 18.41 -5.11 9.33
N TRP A 24 18.10 -4.41 10.40
CA TRP A 24 16.80 -4.52 11.07
C TRP A 24 15.63 -4.15 10.14
N ALA A 25 15.76 -3.04 9.40
CA ALA A 25 14.74 -2.59 8.45
C ALA A 25 14.51 -3.59 7.32
N ILE A 26 15.59 -4.16 6.75
CA ILE A 26 15.51 -5.19 5.70
C ILE A 26 14.85 -6.46 6.27
N SER A 27 15.23 -6.89 7.46
CA SER A 27 14.69 -8.09 8.10
C SER A 27 13.19 -7.94 8.38
N TYR A 28 12.77 -6.76 8.85
CA TYR A 28 11.36 -6.47 9.10
C TYR A 28 10.53 -6.50 7.80
N ALA A 29 11.02 -5.87 6.74
CA ALA A 29 10.35 -5.88 5.45
C ALA A 29 10.26 -7.28 4.84
N GLN A 30 11.30 -8.10 4.99
CA GLN A 30 11.28 -9.49 4.54
C GLN A 30 10.28 -10.35 5.33
N LYS A 31 10.14 -10.11 6.63
CA LYS A 31 9.17 -10.82 7.48
C LYS A 31 7.75 -10.56 7.00
N SER A 32 7.37 -9.31 6.82
CA SER A 32 6.04 -8.93 6.32
C SER A 32 5.74 -9.56 4.96
N ASN A 33 6.71 -9.52 4.04
CA ASN A 33 6.53 -10.14 2.73
C ASN A 33 6.28 -11.64 2.79
N LYS A 34 7.02 -12.34 3.65
CA LYS A 34 6.83 -13.79 3.87
C LYS A 34 5.46 -14.10 4.48
N GLU A 35 4.98 -13.27 5.37
CA GLU A 35 3.67 -13.41 6.02
C GLU A 35 2.53 -13.29 5.01
N TYR A 36 2.52 -12.26 4.17
CA TYR A 36 1.53 -12.10 3.09
C TYR A 36 1.58 -13.25 2.07
N GLN A 37 2.78 -13.65 1.69
CA GLN A 37 2.98 -14.77 0.76
C GLN A 37 2.52 -16.10 1.36
N ALA A 38 2.85 -16.37 2.62
CA ALA A 38 2.42 -17.58 3.32
C ALA A 38 0.89 -17.64 3.46
N PHE A 39 0.26 -16.53 3.83
CA PHE A 39 -1.19 -16.43 3.90
C PHE A 39 -1.84 -16.72 2.53
N ALA A 40 -1.37 -16.07 1.47
CA ALA A 40 -1.91 -16.28 0.14
C ALA A 40 -1.74 -17.75 -0.32
N SER A 41 -0.56 -18.34 -0.09
CA SER A 41 -0.30 -19.74 -0.44
C SER A 41 -1.18 -20.71 0.34
N LEU A 42 -1.42 -20.45 1.64
CA LEU A 42 -2.25 -21.29 2.48
C LEU A 42 -3.72 -21.35 1.99
N HIS A 43 -4.22 -20.24 1.46
CA HIS A 43 -5.61 -20.12 1.02
C HIS A 43 -5.77 -20.28 -0.52
N GLY A 44 -4.69 -20.56 -1.24
CA GLY A 44 -4.73 -20.68 -2.70
C GLY A 44 -4.96 -19.36 -3.44
N TYR A 45 -4.62 -18.22 -2.80
CA TYR A 45 -4.71 -16.89 -3.39
C TYR A 45 -3.47 -16.55 -4.19
N GLN A 46 -3.62 -15.62 -5.14
CA GLN A 46 -2.50 -15.04 -5.86
C GLN A 46 -1.86 -13.93 -5.01
N PHE A 47 -0.55 -13.88 -5.01
CA PHE A 47 0.21 -12.85 -4.35
C PHE A 47 1.12 -12.11 -5.33
N ASP A 48 0.98 -10.79 -5.41
CA ASP A 48 1.90 -9.89 -6.11
C ASP A 48 2.53 -8.94 -5.09
N ARG A 49 3.84 -9.04 -4.94
CA ARG A 49 4.58 -8.18 -4.02
C ARG A 49 4.44 -6.70 -4.38
N ALA A 50 4.24 -6.40 -5.67
CA ALA A 50 4.23 -5.05 -6.21
C ALA A 50 5.45 -4.26 -5.71
N GLN A 51 5.25 -3.14 -4.99
CA GLN A 51 6.35 -2.34 -4.43
C GLN A 51 6.65 -2.64 -2.96
N GLY A 52 6.23 -3.79 -2.46
CA GLY A 52 6.26 -4.15 -1.02
C GLY A 52 7.61 -4.13 -0.32
N ASN A 53 8.73 -4.15 -1.03
CA ASN A 53 10.06 -4.04 -0.43
C ASN A 53 10.94 -2.99 -1.09
N ASP A 54 10.39 -2.19 -2.00
CA ASP A 54 11.14 -1.14 -2.64
C ASP A 54 11.21 0.09 -1.74
N TYR A 55 12.03 -0.01 -0.69
CA TYR A 55 12.59 1.15 -0.01
C TYR A 55 13.52 1.94 -0.93
N TYR A 56 14.00 1.33 -2.00
CA TYR A 56 14.70 2.04 -3.06
C TYR A 56 13.67 2.77 -3.90
N ARG A 57 13.41 4.02 -3.54
CA ARG A 57 12.85 4.97 -4.47
C ARG A 57 13.72 4.88 -5.72
N ASP A 58 13.14 4.52 -6.85
CA ASP A 58 13.82 4.67 -8.13
C ASP A 58 13.97 6.17 -8.43
N TYR A 59 15.00 6.77 -7.85
CA TYR A 59 15.37 8.15 -8.11
C TYR A 59 15.91 8.36 -9.53
N SER A 60 16.19 7.29 -10.28
CA SER A 60 16.76 7.36 -11.61
C SER A 60 15.84 8.06 -12.62
N LYS A 61 14.53 8.08 -12.36
CA LYS A 61 13.52 8.77 -13.16
C LYS A 61 13.16 10.18 -12.65
N LYS A 62 13.72 10.63 -11.55
CA LYS A 62 13.66 12.04 -11.16
C LYS A 62 14.61 12.87 -12.04
N LYS A 63 14.27 13.08 -13.29
CA LYS A 63 14.71 14.29 -13.95
C LYS A 63 14.06 15.43 -13.16
N MET A 64 14.85 16.09 -12.35
CA MET A 64 14.53 17.41 -11.82
C MET A 64 14.43 18.34 -13.03
N ASP A 65 13.24 18.37 -13.60
CA ASP A 65 12.93 19.41 -14.57
C ASP A 65 12.86 20.72 -13.77
N GLN A 66 13.72 21.66 -14.07
CA GLN A 66 13.85 22.94 -13.37
C GLN A 66 12.59 23.82 -13.51
N ASN A 67 11.64 23.44 -14.34
CA ASN A 67 10.30 23.98 -14.42
C ASN A 67 9.35 23.11 -13.58
N ARG A 68 9.21 23.45 -12.36
CA ARG A 68 8.35 23.00 -11.25
C ARG A 68 6.93 22.46 -11.58
N THR A 69 6.74 21.74 -12.64
CA THR A 69 5.57 20.91 -12.83
C THR A 69 5.89 19.59 -12.14
N ILE A 70 5.47 19.45 -10.90
CA ILE A 70 5.59 18.20 -10.15
C ILE A 70 4.69 17.20 -10.87
N THR A 71 5.25 16.43 -11.77
CA THR A 71 4.54 15.30 -12.37
C THR A 71 4.40 14.24 -11.29
N PRO A 72 3.17 13.85 -10.92
CA PRO A 72 2.98 12.82 -9.91
C PRO A 72 3.67 11.54 -10.38
N PHE A 73 4.53 10.99 -9.53
CA PHE A 73 5.12 9.68 -9.79
C PHE A 73 4.02 8.64 -9.65
N GLN A 74 3.59 8.09 -10.77
CA GLN A 74 2.62 7.01 -10.82
C GLN A 74 3.33 5.69 -11.09
N SER A 75 3.30 4.80 -10.11
CA SER A 75 3.78 3.44 -10.29
C SER A 75 2.88 2.67 -11.26
N PRO A 76 3.42 1.81 -12.13
CA PRO A 76 2.62 0.94 -13.00
C PRO A 76 1.68 0.01 -12.21
N PHE A 77 2.00 -0.29 -10.96
CA PHE A 77 1.12 -1.06 -10.08
C PHE A 77 -0.10 -0.26 -9.61
N VAL A 78 0.00 1.05 -9.48
CA VAL A 78 -1.16 1.90 -9.17
C VAL A 78 -2.14 1.89 -10.32
N GLU A 79 -1.68 2.01 -11.55
CA GLU A 79 -2.53 1.91 -12.72
C GLU A 79 -3.22 0.54 -12.82
N LYS A 80 -2.47 -0.52 -12.55
CA LYS A 80 -2.98 -1.90 -12.61
C LYS A 80 -4.00 -2.24 -11.52
N TYR A 81 -3.78 -1.78 -10.28
CA TYR A 81 -4.51 -2.26 -9.11
C TYR A 81 -5.39 -1.22 -8.42
N ALA A 82 -5.08 0.07 -8.56
CA ALA A 82 -5.63 1.17 -7.77
C ALA A 82 -6.05 2.37 -8.64
N ASN A 83 -6.54 2.11 -9.85
CA ASN A 83 -6.99 3.16 -10.78
C ASN A 83 -8.43 3.56 -10.47
N PHE A 84 -8.62 4.31 -9.39
CA PHE A 84 -9.89 4.83 -8.91
C PHE A 84 -9.81 6.33 -8.70
N THR A 85 -10.98 6.99 -8.68
CA THR A 85 -11.10 8.44 -8.49
C THR A 85 -11.48 8.82 -7.06
N HIS A 86 -12.15 7.93 -6.32
CA HIS A 86 -12.54 8.17 -4.93
C HIS A 86 -11.32 8.18 -4.00
N TYR A 87 -11.41 8.98 -2.94
CA TYR A 87 -10.41 8.96 -1.87
C TYR A 87 -10.26 7.56 -1.26
N PRO A 88 -9.03 7.09 -0.95
CA PRO A 88 -7.74 7.79 -0.96
C PRO A 88 -7.03 7.79 -2.33
N PHE A 89 -7.64 7.23 -3.37
CA PHE A 89 -7.05 7.12 -4.70
C PHE A 89 -7.05 8.48 -5.41
N GLY A 90 -6.15 8.63 -6.38
CA GLY A 90 -6.02 9.91 -7.10
C GLY A 90 -5.35 11.04 -6.31
N CYS A 91 -5.09 10.86 -5.02
CA CYS A 91 -4.48 11.87 -4.15
C CYS A 91 -2.95 11.77 -4.12
N GLY A 92 -2.28 12.92 -3.84
CA GLY A 92 -0.85 12.99 -3.57
C GLY A 92 0.07 12.82 -4.78
N HIS A 93 1.38 12.93 -4.53
CA HIS A 93 2.41 12.94 -5.56
C HIS A 93 3.07 11.58 -5.78
N GLU A 94 3.33 10.85 -4.71
CA GLU A 94 3.98 9.54 -4.76
C GLU A 94 2.94 8.51 -4.35
N ARG A 95 2.39 7.80 -5.33
CA ARG A 95 1.41 6.76 -5.12
C ARG A 95 2.04 5.39 -5.27
N LYS A 96 1.76 4.49 -4.33
CA LYS A 96 2.33 3.14 -4.31
C LYS A 96 1.26 2.12 -3.93
N VAL A 97 1.38 0.94 -4.53
CA VAL A 97 0.64 -0.25 -4.15
C VAL A 97 1.63 -1.32 -3.72
N ALA A 98 1.33 -2.01 -2.64
CA ALA A 98 2.18 -3.07 -2.12
C ALA A 98 1.34 -4.25 -1.62
N TYR A 99 1.90 -5.45 -1.66
CA TYR A 99 1.34 -6.66 -1.06
C TYR A 99 -0.07 -6.99 -1.55
N VAL A 100 -0.23 -7.09 -2.87
CA VAL A 100 -1.52 -7.39 -3.48
C VAL A 100 -1.85 -8.87 -3.30
N ILE A 101 -2.98 -9.15 -2.66
CA ILE A 101 -3.55 -10.49 -2.54
C ILE A 101 -4.85 -10.49 -3.33
N SER A 102 -5.04 -11.45 -4.21
CA SER A 102 -6.26 -11.58 -5.01
C SER A 102 -6.69 -13.03 -5.16
N GLY A 103 -7.97 -13.26 -5.26
CA GLY A 103 -8.54 -14.60 -5.39
C GLY A 103 -10.04 -14.61 -5.21
N ALA A 104 -10.57 -15.80 -4.96
CA ALA A 104 -11.97 -16.01 -4.64
C ALA A 104 -12.12 -16.45 -3.18
N TYR A 105 -13.02 -15.79 -2.45
CA TYR A 105 -13.41 -16.20 -1.11
C TYR A 105 -14.93 -16.30 -1.03
N LYS A 106 -15.43 -17.49 -0.76
CA LYS A 106 -16.85 -17.82 -0.90
C LYS A 106 -17.35 -17.47 -2.32
N ASP A 107 -18.34 -16.61 -2.42
CA ASP A 107 -18.95 -16.19 -3.68
C ASP A 107 -18.30 -14.95 -4.30
N TRP A 108 -17.24 -14.40 -3.68
CA TRP A 108 -16.67 -13.11 -4.05
C TRP A 108 -15.28 -13.25 -4.65
N GLN A 109 -15.11 -12.68 -5.84
CA GLN A 109 -13.79 -12.35 -6.35
C GLN A 109 -13.31 -11.11 -5.63
N PHE A 110 -12.11 -11.16 -5.04
CA PHE A 110 -11.59 -10.07 -4.24
C PHE A 110 -10.17 -9.68 -4.62
N ARG A 111 -9.81 -8.47 -4.24
CA ARG A 111 -8.44 -7.97 -4.23
C ARG A 111 -8.22 -7.13 -2.97
N ALA A 112 -7.06 -7.34 -2.33
CA ALA A 112 -6.66 -6.58 -1.17
C ALA A 112 -5.20 -6.15 -1.29
N PHE A 113 -4.87 -4.94 -0.84
CA PHE A 113 -3.50 -4.42 -0.90
C PHE A 113 -3.30 -3.27 0.08
N THR A 114 -2.03 -2.92 0.31
CA THR A 114 -1.67 -1.67 0.97
C THR A 114 -1.49 -0.58 -0.09
N TYR A 115 -2.19 0.53 0.08
CA TYR A 115 -2.05 1.74 -0.74
C TYR A 115 -1.36 2.83 0.07
N HIS A 116 -0.44 3.54 -0.55
CA HIS A 116 0.28 4.63 0.09
C HIS A 116 0.38 5.82 -0.85
N PHE A 117 0.17 7.01 -0.32
CA PHE A 117 0.48 8.24 -1.04
C PHE A 117 1.16 9.27 -0.12
N VAL A 118 1.99 10.13 -0.72
CA VAL A 118 2.72 11.20 -0.04
C VAL A 118 2.38 12.52 -0.69
N GLY A 119 2.28 13.55 0.12
CA GLY A 119 2.17 14.94 -0.32
C GLY A 119 0.77 15.52 -0.23
N ASN A 120 0.71 16.78 0.18
CA ASN A 120 -0.45 17.63 0.06
C ASN A 120 -0.44 18.27 -1.31
N THR A 121 -1.46 18.04 -2.11
CA THR A 121 -1.78 18.97 -3.19
C THR A 121 -2.62 20.09 -2.59
N MET A 122 -2.36 21.33 -2.95
CA MET A 122 -3.15 22.49 -2.48
C MET A 122 -4.66 22.38 -2.77
N GLU A 123 -5.06 21.43 -3.62
CA GLU A 123 -6.44 21.25 -4.07
C GLU A 123 -7.16 20.04 -3.47
N GLN A 124 -6.45 19.11 -2.84
CA GLN A 124 -7.07 17.93 -2.23
C GLN A 124 -6.63 17.79 -0.78
N THR A 125 -7.54 18.17 0.09
CA THR A 125 -7.39 18.16 1.54
C THR A 125 -7.48 16.74 2.09
N GLY A 126 -6.33 16.10 2.25
CA GLY A 126 -6.23 14.86 3.01
C GLY A 126 -4.79 14.64 3.47
N PRO A 127 -4.54 14.22 4.69
CA PRO A 127 -3.21 13.81 5.10
C PRO A 127 -2.79 12.63 4.24
N GLY A 128 -1.59 12.68 3.69
CA GLY A 128 -0.94 11.51 3.10
C GLY A 128 -0.90 10.36 4.12
N GLY A 129 -0.84 9.14 3.66
CA GLY A 129 -0.84 8.02 4.59
C GLY A 129 -0.76 6.66 3.93
N VAL A 130 -0.91 5.67 4.79
CA VAL A 130 -0.96 4.26 4.42
C VAL A 130 -2.38 3.76 4.64
N PHE A 131 -2.91 3.07 3.65
CA PHE A 131 -4.27 2.57 3.65
C PHE A 131 -4.29 1.08 3.32
N SER A 132 -4.99 0.30 4.11
CA SER A 132 -5.37 -1.05 3.75
C SER A 132 -6.64 -0.99 2.91
N VAL A 133 -6.59 -1.56 1.73
CA VAL A 133 -7.70 -1.58 0.78
C VAL A 133 -8.16 -3.02 0.59
N VAL A 134 -9.47 -3.23 0.68
CA VAL A 134 -10.11 -4.49 0.33
C VAL A 134 -11.25 -4.18 -0.62
N MET A 135 -11.34 -4.91 -1.72
CA MET A 135 -12.39 -4.73 -2.71
C MET A 135 -12.94 -6.08 -3.18
N ILE A 136 -14.21 -6.09 -3.53
CA ILE A 136 -14.89 -7.24 -4.14
C ILE A 136 -15.49 -6.82 -5.48
N GLU A 137 -15.56 -7.76 -6.42
CA GLU A 137 -16.30 -7.54 -7.67
C GLU A 137 -17.79 -7.51 -7.38
N CYS A 138 -18.46 -6.45 -7.85
CA CYS A 138 -19.88 -6.23 -7.66
C CYS A 138 -20.47 -5.66 -8.94
N HIS A 139 -21.30 -6.46 -9.65
CA HIS A 139 -21.81 -6.07 -10.96
C HIS A 139 -22.85 -4.94 -10.92
N GLN A 140 -23.49 -4.75 -9.78
CA GLN A 140 -24.49 -3.71 -9.59
C GLN A 140 -24.14 -2.83 -8.38
N PRO A 141 -24.36 -1.51 -8.47
CA PRO A 141 -24.13 -0.64 -7.33
C PRO A 141 -25.09 -1.00 -6.18
N PRO A 142 -24.60 -1.11 -4.94
CA PRO A 142 -25.47 -1.33 -3.79
C PRO A 142 -26.52 -0.23 -3.65
N GLN A 143 -27.75 -0.62 -3.35
CA GLN A 143 -28.88 0.32 -3.20
C GLN A 143 -28.99 0.92 -1.78
N VAL A 144 -27.95 0.74 -0.99
CA VAL A 144 -27.87 1.24 0.39
C VAL A 144 -26.91 2.42 0.49
N GLN A 145 -27.12 3.26 1.48
CA GLN A 145 -26.16 4.29 1.80
C GLN A 145 -24.86 3.63 2.30
N LEU A 146 -23.79 3.83 1.55
CA LEU A 146 -22.49 3.27 1.89
C LEU A 146 -21.86 4.04 3.07
N PRO A 147 -21.13 3.35 3.98
CA PRO A 147 -20.31 4.00 4.98
C PRO A 147 -19.25 4.91 4.34
N GLU A 148 -18.78 5.92 5.06
CA GLU A 148 -17.81 6.92 4.58
C GLU A 148 -16.53 6.32 3.96
N GLN A 149 -16.08 5.18 4.46
CA GLN A 149 -14.86 4.49 4.00
C GLN A 149 -15.14 3.39 2.96
N VAL A 150 -16.34 3.39 2.40
CA VAL A 150 -16.76 2.41 1.39
C VAL A 150 -17.31 3.15 0.18
N PHE A 151 -16.87 2.77 -1.01
CA PHE A 151 -17.38 3.33 -2.25
C PHE A 151 -17.53 2.24 -3.33
N TYR A 152 -18.34 2.54 -4.32
CA TYR A 152 -18.51 1.72 -5.51
C TYR A 152 -18.01 2.47 -6.73
N GLU A 153 -17.11 1.85 -7.48
CA GLU A 153 -16.57 2.41 -8.74
C GLU A 153 -16.09 1.29 -9.66
N ASN A 154 -16.35 1.41 -10.94
CA ASN A 154 -15.86 0.49 -11.98
C ASN A 154 -16.20 -1.00 -11.75
N GLY A 155 -17.39 -1.29 -11.20
CA GLY A 155 -17.80 -2.68 -10.98
C GLY A 155 -17.18 -3.33 -9.74
N VAL A 156 -16.58 -2.55 -8.85
CA VAL A 156 -16.05 -3.03 -7.57
C VAL A 156 -16.61 -2.23 -6.41
N LEU A 157 -16.90 -2.93 -5.32
CA LEU A 157 -17.19 -2.34 -4.02
C LEU A 157 -15.90 -2.37 -3.20
N CYS A 158 -15.45 -1.20 -2.78
CA CYS A 158 -14.16 -1.00 -2.15
C CYS A 158 -14.30 -0.44 -0.74
N ALA A 159 -13.57 -0.99 0.23
CA ALA A 159 -13.42 -0.44 1.57
C ALA A 159 -11.95 -0.17 1.86
N TYR A 160 -11.68 0.98 2.50
CA TYR A 160 -10.34 1.35 2.93
C TYR A 160 -10.29 1.72 4.42
N GLN A 161 -9.13 1.50 5.04
CA GLN A 161 -8.86 1.88 6.43
C GLN A 161 -7.45 2.46 6.51
N HIS A 162 -7.24 3.40 7.43
CA HIS A 162 -5.95 4.10 7.58
C HIS A 162 -4.93 3.26 8.37
N GLU A 163 -4.48 2.16 7.76
CA GLU A 163 -3.52 1.20 8.33
C GLU A 163 -2.85 0.38 7.22
N ASN A 164 -1.85 -0.43 7.56
CA ASN A 164 -1.35 -1.48 6.65
C ASN A 164 -2.36 -2.61 6.51
N LEU A 165 -2.34 -3.31 5.36
CA LEU A 165 -3.16 -4.50 5.17
C LEU A 165 -2.86 -5.53 6.27
N ASN A 166 -3.90 -5.95 6.97
CA ASN A 166 -3.86 -7.04 7.94
C ASN A 166 -4.56 -8.28 7.36
N VAL A 167 -3.81 -9.37 7.21
CA VAL A 167 -4.35 -10.62 6.66
C VAL A 167 -5.30 -11.35 7.60
N GLU A 168 -5.16 -11.14 8.90
CA GLU A 168 -6.03 -11.76 9.91
C GLU A 168 -7.48 -11.27 9.81
N THR A 169 -7.67 -10.01 9.42
CA THR A 169 -9.00 -9.39 9.29
C THR A 169 -9.55 -9.43 7.85
N LEU A 170 -8.78 -9.98 6.91
CA LEU A 170 -9.11 -9.92 5.49
C LEU A 170 -10.44 -10.57 5.16
N HIS A 171 -10.66 -11.78 5.64
CA HIS A 171 -11.90 -12.54 5.38
C HIS A 171 -13.14 -11.84 5.95
N ASP A 172 -13.06 -11.35 7.16
CA ASP A 172 -14.15 -10.60 7.81
C ASP A 172 -14.52 -9.33 7.03
N ARG A 173 -13.50 -8.66 6.47
CA ARG A 173 -13.72 -7.45 5.65
C ARG A 173 -14.37 -7.79 4.31
N ILE A 174 -14.00 -8.91 3.69
CA ILE A 174 -14.63 -9.39 2.45
C ILE A 174 -16.10 -9.74 2.73
N GLU A 175 -16.39 -10.42 3.85
CA GLU A 175 -17.76 -10.79 4.23
C GLU A 175 -18.62 -9.55 4.45
N LYS A 176 -18.14 -8.56 5.19
CA LYS A 176 -18.84 -7.28 5.39
C LYS A 176 -19.15 -6.55 4.08
N LEU A 177 -18.19 -6.53 3.14
CA LEU A 177 -18.45 -5.97 1.82
C LEU A 177 -19.48 -6.81 1.04
N GLY A 178 -19.41 -8.13 1.15
CA GLY A 178 -20.38 -9.05 0.54
C GLY A 178 -21.80 -8.88 1.08
N GLU A 179 -21.93 -8.60 2.37
CA GLU A 179 -23.23 -8.27 2.97
C GLU A 179 -23.80 -6.97 2.40
N LEU A 180 -22.99 -5.92 2.28
CA LEU A 180 -23.40 -4.66 1.67
C LEU A 180 -23.79 -4.83 0.19
N ALA A 181 -23.09 -5.69 -0.53
CA ALA A 181 -23.37 -5.97 -1.94
C ALA A 181 -24.64 -6.82 -2.16
N LYS A 182 -25.11 -7.58 -1.17
CA LYS A 182 -26.33 -8.42 -1.24
C LYS A 182 -27.62 -7.65 -0.94
N VAL A 183 -27.51 -6.46 -0.35
CA VAL A 183 -28.68 -5.61 -0.10
C VAL A 183 -29.04 -4.91 -1.41
N LEU A 184 -29.82 -5.61 -2.23
CA LEU A 184 -30.38 -5.16 -3.52
C LEU A 184 -31.71 -4.43 -3.29
#